data_193729ed309d415207e407b508d3f193
#
_entry.id   193729ed309d415207e407b508d3f193
#
_cell.length_a   1.000
_cell.length_b   1.000
_cell.length_c   1.000
_cell.angle_alpha   90.00
_cell.angle_beta   90.00
_cell.angle_gamma   90.00
#
_symmetry.space_group_name_H-M   'P 1'
#
loop_
_entity.id
_entity.type
_entity.pdbx_description
1 polymer ?
#
loop_
_entity_poly.entity_id
_entity_poly.type
_entity_poly.pdbx_seq_one_letter_code
_entity_poly.pdbx_strand_id
1 'polypeptide(L)'
;MGGVQARAADFRTKASITQKMHDKVRRIGGSGAELALSEACLGVAKVAHLLRACGDELFEEAAALWSFDRVQKGTLDRLVPGCDAEARLQASLGLRVGGLGMRRARDVALPAVIASRAVARPKVQQLDAELAKAGLLPAGRLLAEHDAASGKAVGMLKAELDEAEATQVERLVAEAAATAAVAWLRRMEGKGDEAVAPRA
;
A
#
# COMPACT_ATOMS: atom_id res chain seq x y z
N MET A 1 20.17 1.93 -10.55
CA MET A 1 19.54 3.28 -10.50
C MET A 1 18.27 3.42 -11.37
N GLY A 2 18.02 2.57 -12.38
CA GLY A 2 16.81 2.67 -13.22
C GLY A 2 15.47 2.29 -12.57
N GLY A 3 15.49 1.55 -11.47
CA GLY A 3 14.26 0.98 -10.89
C GLY A 3 13.28 2.01 -10.28
N VAL A 4 13.75 2.98 -9.50
CA VAL A 4 12.89 3.97 -8.82
C VAL A 4 12.23 4.89 -9.84
N GLN A 5 13.00 5.43 -10.78
CA GLN A 5 12.48 6.31 -11.83
C GLN A 5 11.45 5.60 -12.72
N ALA A 6 11.69 4.32 -13.07
CA ALA A 6 10.74 3.53 -13.85
C ALA A 6 9.42 3.32 -13.08
N ARG A 7 9.49 3.01 -11.78
CA ARG A 7 8.28 2.87 -10.93
C ARG A 7 7.53 4.18 -10.75
N ALA A 8 8.24 5.29 -10.57
CA ALA A 8 7.64 6.62 -10.53
C ALA A 8 6.98 7.00 -11.86
N ALA A 9 7.57 6.66 -13.00
CA ALA A 9 6.99 6.86 -14.32
C ALA A 9 5.71 6.02 -14.51
N ASP A 10 5.72 4.74 -14.11
CA ASP A 10 4.52 3.89 -14.14
C ASP A 10 3.42 4.46 -13.25
N PHE A 11 3.76 4.94 -12.05
CA PHE A 11 2.80 5.57 -11.14
C PHE A 11 2.16 6.83 -11.75
N ARG A 12 2.96 7.70 -12.39
CA ARG A 12 2.44 8.87 -13.13
C ARG A 12 1.53 8.47 -14.30
N THR A 13 1.88 7.38 -15.00
CA THR A 13 1.04 6.81 -16.05
C THR A 13 -0.31 6.35 -15.50
N LYS A 14 -0.33 5.67 -14.35
CA LYS A 14 -1.57 5.29 -13.66
C LYS A 14 -2.38 6.52 -13.23
N ALA A 15 -1.74 7.57 -12.73
CA ALA A 15 -2.41 8.83 -12.42
C ALA A 15 -3.09 9.45 -13.65
N SER A 16 -2.41 9.48 -14.80
CA SER A 16 -2.96 9.97 -16.07
C SER A 16 -4.16 9.14 -16.55
N ILE A 17 -4.05 7.80 -16.47
CA ILE A 17 -5.17 6.91 -16.80
C ILE A 17 -6.35 7.16 -15.86
N THR A 18 -6.09 7.31 -14.57
CA THR A 18 -7.12 7.59 -13.57
C THR A 18 -7.83 8.91 -13.86
N GLN A 19 -7.09 9.96 -14.23
CA GLN A 19 -7.69 11.24 -14.67
C GLN A 19 -8.66 11.04 -15.83
N LYS A 20 -8.23 10.33 -16.89
CA LYS A 20 -9.09 10.04 -18.05
C LYS A 20 -10.34 9.25 -17.67
N MET A 21 -10.24 8.37 -16.66
CA MET A 21 -11.40 7.62 -16.16
C MET A 21 -12.36 8.53 -15.38
N HIS A 22 -11.86 9.42 -14.53
CA HIS A 22 -12.69 10.43 -13.86
C HIS A 22 -13.43 11.31 -14.88
N ASP A 23 -12.76 11.74 -15.94
CA ASP A 23 -13.38 12.54 -17.01
C ASP A 23 -14.50 11.77 -17.75
N LYS A 24 -14.36 10.44 -17.88
CA LYS A 24 -15.43 9.58 -18.45
C LYS A 24 -16.60 9.42 -17.48
N VAL A 25 -16.34 9.14 -16.22
CA VAL A 25 -17.37 8.97 -15.19
C VAL A 25 -18.18 10.25 -15.03
N ARG A 26 -17.53 11.42 -15.07
CA ARG A 26 -18.19 12.72 -15.05
C ARG A 26 -19.25 12.89 -16.16
N ARG A 27 -19.03 12.29 -17.34
CA ARG A 27 -19.97 12.39 -18.48
C ARG A 27 -21.23 11.55 -18.26
N ILE A 28 -21.20 10.55 -17.39
CA ILE A 28 -22.36 9.71 -17.07
C ILE A 28 -23.41 10.52 -16.29
N GLY A 29 -22.96 11.55 -15.55
CA GLY A 29 -23.82 12.40 -14.72
C GLY A 29 -24.14 11.77 -13.37
N GLY A 30 -24.45 12.63 -12.40
CA GLY A 30 -24.79 12.23 -11.03
C GLY A 30 -23.59 12.19 -10.08
N SER A 31 -23.53 13.18 -9.18
CA SER A 31 -22.44 13.32 -8.17
C SER A 31 -22.30 12.11 -7.26
N GLY A 32 -23.42 11.43 -6.91
CA GLY A 32 -23.37 10.22 -6.08
C GLY A 32 -22.71 9.03 -6.79
N ALA A 33 -23.01 8.80 -8.07
CA ALA A 33 -22.37 7.75 -8.85
C ALA A 33 -20.87 8.04 -9.08
N GLU A 34 -20.54 9.30 -9.33
CA GLU A 34 -19.14 9.75 -9.48
C GLU A 34 -18.36 9.52 -8.18
N LEU A 35 -18.92 9.88 -7.02
CA LEU A 35 -18.28 9.65 -5.72
C LEU A 35 -18.06 8.16 -5.46
N ALA A 36 -19.10 7.33 -5.63
CA ALA A 36 -19.00 5.89 -5.40
C ALA A 36 -17.96 5.21 -6.30
N LEU A 37 -17.89 5.56 -7.58
CA LEU A 37 -16.88 5.04 -8.51
C LEU A 37 -15.48 5.58 -8.20
N SER A 38 -15.37 6.84 -7.76
CA SER A 38 -14.10 7.44 -7.37
C SER A 38 -13.52 6.74 -6.15
N GLU A 39 -14.33 6.42 -5.15
CA GLU A 39 -13.91 5.69 -3.96
C GLU A 39 -13.54 4.24 -4.31
N ALA A 40 -14.47 3.48 -4.91
CA ALA A 40 -14.33 2.04 -5.09
C ALA A 40 -13.31 1.64 -6.18
N CYS A 41 -13.23 2.40 -7.26
CA CYS A 41 -12.52 1.97 -8.47
C CYS A 41 -11.38 2.92 -8.90
N LEU A 42 -11.49 4.21 -8.62
CA LEU A 42 -10.56 5.23 -9.13
C LEU A 42 -9.71 5.87 -8.03
N GLY A 43 -9.98 5.53 -6.76
CA GLY A 43 -9.20 5.97 -5.61
C GLY A 43 -7.88 5.21 -5.45
N VAL A 44 -7.33 5.26 -4.25
CA VAL A 44 -6.05 4.60 -3.87
C VAL A 44 -6.04 3.10 -4.19
N ALA A 45 -7.19 2.43 -4.19
CA ALA A 45 -7.32 1.04 -4.60
C ALA A 45 -6.71 0.75 -5.98
N LYS A 46 -6.79 1.70 -6.91
CA LYS A 46 -6.24 1.60 -8.28
C LYS A 46 -4.72 1.47 -8.31
N VAL A 47 -4.04 2.03 -7.33
CA VAL A 47 -2.57 2.04 -7.23
C VAL A 47 -2.05 1.26 -6.02
N ALA A 48 -2.93 0.61 -5.27
CA ALA A 48 -2.59 -0.08 -4.03
C ALA A 48 -1.48 -1.12 -4.20
N HIS A 49 -1.43 -1.83 -5.34
CA HIS A 49 -0.38 -2.79 -5.64
C HIS A 49 1.00 -2.14 -5.76
N LEU A 50 1.11 -0.95 -6.36
CA LEU A 50 2.35 -0.19 -6.45
C LEU A 50 2.76 0.35 -5.08
N LEU A 51 1.81 0.87 -4.30
CA LEU A 51 2.08 1.36 -2.95
C LEU A 51 2.57 0.24 -2.03
N ARG A 52 2.03 -0.97 -2.16
CA ARG A 52 2.49 -2.16 -1.41
C ARG A 52 3.87 -2.65 -1.83
N ALA A 53 4.21 -2.49 -3.10
CA ALA A 53 5.49 -2.98 -3.65
C ALA A 53 6.64 -2.00 -3.42
N CYS A 54 6.40 -0.70 -3.59
CA CYS A 54 7.44 0.34 -3.62
C CYS A 54 6.98 1.69 -3.04
N GLY A 55 6.10 1.67 -2.04
CA GLY A 55 5.53 2.87 -1.43
C GLY A 55 6.59 3.78 -0.81
N ASP A 56 7.65 3.24 -0.23
CA ASP A 56 8.77 3.98 0.33
C ASP A 56 9.57 4.73 -0.76
N GLU A 57 9.87 4.08 -1.88
CA GLU A 57 10.55 4.73 -3.01
C GLU A 57 9.67 5.82 -3.65
N LEU A 58 8.36 5.56 -3.79
CA LEU A 58 7.39 6.55 -4.28
C LEU A 58 7.23 7.71 -3.30
N PHE A 59 7.38 7.46 -2.00
CA PHE A 59 7.31 8.49 -0.98
C PHE A 59 8.51 9.45 -1.08
N GLU A 60 9.71 8.93 -1.35
CA GLU A 60 10.91 9.73 -1.66
C GLU A 60 10.72 10.54 -2.96
N GLU A 61 10.06 9.97 -3.98
CA GLU A 61 9.69 10.62 -5.23
C GLU A 61 8.29 11.30 -5.12
N ALA A 62 8.14 12.20 -4.15
CA ALA A 62 6.86 12.81 -3.79
C ALA A 62 6.04 13.36 -4.98
N ALA A 63 6.71 13.84 -6.04
CA ALA A 63 6.06 14.33 -7.25
C ALA A 63 5.19 13.27 -7.96
N ALA A 64 5.55 11.98 -7.85
CA ALA A 64 4.75 10.89 -8.41
C ALA A 64 3.44 10.73 -7.62
N LEU A 65 3.52 10.64 -6.28
CA LEU A 65 2.33 10.55 -5.41
C LEU A 65 1.43 11.76 -5.57
N TRP A 66 2.00 12.95 -5.62
CA TRP A 66 1.24 14.20 -5.79
C TRP A 66 0.50 14.26 -7.13
N SER A 67 1.03 13.63 -8.19
CA SER A 67 0.32 13.56 -9.47
C SER A 67 -1.01 12.84 -9.35
N PHE A 68 -1.07 11.75 -8.57
CA PHE A 68 -2.30 11.00 -8.29
C PHE A 68 -3.22 11.76 -7.32
N ASP A 69 -2.67 12.30 -6.24
CA ASP A 69 -3.43 13.04 -5.23
C ASP A 69 -4.07 14.31 -5.80
N ARG A 70 -3.43 14.94 -6.79
CA ARG A 70 -4.02 16.06 -7.53
C ARG A 70 -5.28 15.67 -8.30
N VAL A 71 -5.30 14.46 -8.89
CA VAL A 71 -6.49 13.93 -9.58
C VAL A 71 -7.64 13.75 -8.59
N GLN A 72 -7.35 13.12 -7.44
CA GLN A 72 -8.34 12.91 -6.39
C GLN A 72 -8.86 14.24 -5.84
N LYS A 73 -7.94 15.17 -5.54
CA LYS A 73 -8.31 16.52 -5.07
C LYS A 73 -9.19 17.24 -6.08
N GLY A 74 -8.85 17.25 -7.36
CA GLY A 74 -9.66 17.89 -8.40
C GLY A 74 -11.05 17.30 -8.53
N THR A 75 -11.22 15.99 -8.29
CA THR A 75 -12.53 15.34 -8.24
C THR A 75 -13.31 15.79 -7.01
N LEU A 76 -12.68 15.82 -5.84
CA LEU A 76 -13.32 16.26 -4.60
C LEU A 76 -13.75 17.74 -4.68
N ASP A 77 -12.87 18.63 -5.11
CA ASP A 77 -13.16 20.06 -5.24
C ASP A 77 -14.35 20.35 -6.19
N ARG A 78 -14.56 19.47 -7.17
CA ARG A 78 -15.72 19.56 -8.06
C ARG A 78 -16.99 19.00 -7.44
N LEU A 79 -16.91 17.88 -6.73
CA LEU A 79 -18.05 17.24 -6.08
C LEU A 79 -18.56 18.05 -4.87
N VAL A 80 -17.63 18.69 -4.16
CA VAL A 80 -17.88 19.51 -2.97
C VAL A 80 -17.24 20.87 -3.17
N PRO A 81 -17.89 21.80 -3.90
CA PRO A 81 -17.37 23.14 -4.10
C PRO A 81 -17.18 23.88 -2.77
N GLY A 82 -16.07 24.60 -2.62
CA GLY A 82 -15.77 25.30 -1.38
C GLY A 82 -15.18 24.43 -0.27
N CYS A 83 -14.81 23.18 -0.56
CA CYS A 83 -14.16 22.28 0.38
C CYS A 83 -12.84 22.89 0.89
N ASP A 84 -12.79 23.24 2.18
CA ASP A 84 -11.58 23.73 2.85
C ASP A 84 -10.60 22.60 3.23
N ALA A 85 -9.55 22.92 3.97
CA ALA A 85 -8.55 21.92 4.37
C ALA A 85 -9.11 20.88 5.36
N GLU A 86 -9.95 21.31 6.30
CA GLU A 86 -10.56 20.44 7.30
C GLU A 86 -11.57 19.47 6.65
N ALA A 87 -12.45 20.00 5.79
CA ALA A 87 -13.38 19.19 5.01
C ALA A 87 -12.68 18.15 4.11
N ARG A 88 -11.51 18.51 3.53
CA ARG A 88 -10.68 17.57 2.78
C ARG A 88 -10.09 16.47 3.67
N LEU A 89 -9.62 16.82 4.87
CA LEU A 89 -9.14 15.86 5.82
C LEU A 89 -10.28 14.89 6.20
N GLN A 90 -11.46 15.41 6.53
CA GLN A 90 -12.63 14.59 6.80
C GLN A 90 -13.00 13.68 5.61
N ALA A 91 -13.00 14.22 4.38
CA ALA A 91 -13.27 13.43 3.18
C ALA A 91 -12.28 12.28 2.96
N SER A 92 -11.04 12.38 3.45
CA SER A 92 -10.03 11.34 3.38
C SER A 92 -10.27 10.18 4.36
N LEU A 93 -11.05 10.39 5.41
CA LEU A 93 -11.40 9.35 6.37
C LEU A 93 -12.30 8.29 5.74
N GLY A 94 -12.28 7.09 6.32
CA GLY A 94 -13.16 6.00 5.87
C GLY A 94 -14.64 6.30 6.15
N LEU A 95 -15.54 5.70 5.36
CA LEU A 95 -16.99 5.88 5.49
C LEU A 95 -17.52 5.59 6.91
N ARG A 96 -16.91 4.61 7.61
CA ARG A 96 -17.32 4.23 8.98
C ARG A 96 -17.14 5.34 10.02
N VAL A 97 -16.27 6.30 9.74
CA VAL A 97 -15.99 7.44 10.65
C VAL A 97 -16.45 8.78 10.06
N GLY A 98 -17.41 8.72 9.11
CA GLY A 98 -18.02 9.90 8.53
C GLY A 98 -17.22 10.59 7.42
N GLY A 99 -16.22 9.92 6.87
CA GLY A 99 -15.48 10.40 5.69
C GLY A 99 -16.11 9.93 4.38
N LEU A 100 -15.47 10.29 3.27
CA LEU A 100 -15.84 9.89 1.91
C LEU A 100 -14.91 8.81 1.33
N GLY A 101 -13.95 8.28 2.10
CA GLY A 101 -13.00 7.28 1.63
C GLY A 101 -11.98 7.76 0.60
N MET A 102 -11.94 9.05 0.29
CA MET A 102 -11.06 9.65 -0.73
C MET A 102 -9.63 9.86 -0.21
N ARG A 103 -8.97 8.75 0.13
CA ARG A 103 -7.62 8.74 0.71
C ARG A 103 -6.59 9.27 -0.29
N ARG A 104 -5.60 9.99 0.22
CA ARG A 104 -4.43 10.40 -0.57
C ARG A 104 -3.44 9.24 -0.68
N ALA A 105 -2.83 9.07 -1.86
CA ALA A 105 -1.80 8.05 -2.06
C ALA A 105 -0.58 8.28 -1.17
N ARG A 106 -0.22 9.56 -0.91
CA ARG A 106 0.86 9.92 0.01
C ARG A 106 0.64 9.38 1.43
N ASP A 107 -0.57 9.51 1.98
CA ASP A 107 -0.88 9.07 3.35
C ASP A 107 -0.87 7.54 3.48
N VAL A 108 -1.12 6.83 2.39
CA VAL A 108 -1.21 5.36 2.37
C VAL A 108 0.10 4.69 1.95
N ALA A 109 1.02 5.40 1.31
CA ALA A 109 2.23 4.83 0.71
C ALA A 109 3.09 4.06 1.72
N LEU A 110 3.53 4.71 2.79
CA LEU A 110 4.37 4.07 3.81
C LEU A 110 3.62 2.99 4.60
N PRO A 111 2.40 3.21 5.14
CA PRO A 111 1.64 2.14 5.78
C PRO A 111 1.41 0.92 4.88
N ALA A 112 1.15 1.12 3.58
CA ALA A 112 0.90 0.01 2.66
C ALA A 112 2.13 -0.87 2.43
N VAL A 113 3.30 -0.26 2.21
CA VAL A 113 4.55 -1.02 2.00
C VAL A 113 5.02 -1.70 3.28
N ILE A 114 4.88 -1.05 4.45
CA ILE A 114 5.23 -1.64 5.75
C ILE A 114 4.36 -2.87 6.02
N ALA A 115 3.04 -2.74 5.90
CA ALA A 115 2.11 -3.86 6.09
C ALA A 115 2.38 -5.00 5.10
N SER A 116 2.67 -4.69 3.83
CA SER A 116 3.00 -5.68 2.81
C SER A 116 4.28 -6.46 3.15
N ARG A 117 5.34 -5.76 3.59
CA ARG A 117 6.60 -6.39 4.00
C ARG A 117 6.44 -7.24 5.26
N ALA A 118 5.69 -6.75 6.25
CA ALA A 118 5.40 -7.52 7.46
C ALA A 118 4.71 -8.86 7.12
N VAL A 119 3.71 -8.84 6.24
CA VAL A 119 3.01 -10.05 5.78
C VAL A 119 3.92 -10.97 4.95
N ALA A 120 4.83 -10.41 4.15
CA ALA A 120 5.73 -11.19 3.29
C ALA A 120 6.90 -11.83 4.06
N ARG A 121 7.29 -11.30 5.22
CA ARG A 121 8.49 -11.70 5.97
C ARG A 121 8.64 -13.21 6.18
N PRO A 122 7.60 -13.98 6.60
CA PRO A 122 7.74 -15.43 6.79
C PRO A 122 8.09 -16.15 5.47
N LYS A 123 7.54 -15.69 4.34
CA LYS A 123 7.85 -16.26 3.02
C LYS A 123 9.26 -15.92 2.56
N VAL A 124 9.74 -14.71 2.84
CA VAL A 124 11.12 -14.30 2.57
C VAL A 124 12.10 -15.14 3.37
N GLN A 125 11.80 -15.39 4.64
CA GLN A 125 12.62 -16.27 5.51
C GLN A 125 12.71 -17.70 4.97
N GLN A 126 11.60 -18.28 4.51
CA GLN A 126 11.61 -19.59 3.89
C GLN A 126 12.46 -19.61 2.62
N LEU A 127 12.26 -18.65 1.74
CA LEU A 127 13.00 -18.54 0.48
C LEU A 127 14.50 -18.35 0.71
N ASP A 128 14.89 -17.53 1.70
CA ASP A 128 16.28 -17.33 2.09
C ASP A 128 16.95 -18.67 2.50
N ALA A 129 16.25 -19.48 3.30
CA ALA A 129 16.73 -20.80 3.72
C ALA A 129 16.85 -21.78 2.53
N GLU A 130 15.90 -21.77 1.61
CA GLU A 130 15.93 -22.61 0.40
C GLU A 130 17.09 -22.22 -0.54
N LEU A 131 17.31 -20.93 -0.76
CA LEU A 131 18.41 -20.41 -1.58
C LEU A 131 19.77 -20.69 -0.97
N ALA A 132 19.90 -20.61 0.36
CA ALA A 132 21.11 -20.96 1.06
C ALA A 132 21.42 -22.47 0.95
N LYS A 133 20.43 -23.34 1.08
CA LYS A 133 20.58 -24.80 0.86
C LYS A 133 20.99 -25.14 -0.57
N ALA A 134 20.49 -24.39 -1.55
CA ALA A 134 20.86 -24.55 -2.95
C ALA A 134 22.24 -23.94 -3.31
N GLY A 135 22.93 -23.28 -2.37
CA GLY A 135 24.20 -22.62 -2.60
C GLY A 135 24.12 -21.35 -3.49
N LEU A 136 22.90 -20.82 -3.71
CA LEU A 136 22.67 -19.67 -4.58
C LEU A 136 22.89 -18.33 -3.87
N LEU A 137 22.66 -18.27 -2.56
CA LEU A 137 22.89 -17.08 -1.74
C LEU A 137 23.45 -17.48 -0.38
N PRO A 138 24.26 -16.60 0.28
CA PRO A 138 24.61 -16.79 1.68
C PRO A 138 23.36 -16.79 2.58
N ALA A 139 23.35 -17.65 3.58
CA ALA A 139 22.26 -17.75 4.54
C ALA A 139 22.01 -16.40 5.25
N GLY A 140 20.75 -16.02 5.39
CA GLY A 140 20.34 -14.79 6.04
C GLY A 140 20.43 -13.53 5.19
N ARG A 141 21.00 -13.58 3.99
CA ARG A 141 21.22 -12.40 3.15
C ARG A 141 19.90 -11.77 2.68
N LEU A 142 19.02 -12.57 2.08
CA LEU A 142 17.76 -12.08 1.56
C LEU A 142 16.87 -11.55 2.69
N LEU A 143 16.86 -12.23 3.83
CA LEU A 143 16.12 -11.80 5.01
C LEU A 143 16.67 -10.47 5.58
N ALA A 144 17.98 -10.31 5.65
CA ALA A 144 18.62 -9.07 6.11
C ALA A 144 18.29 -7.89 5.19
N GLU A 145 18.35 -8.09 3.87
CA GLU A 145 17.95 -7.06 2.89
C GLU A 145 16.48 -6.65 3.04
N HIS A 146 15.60 -7.64 3.24
CA HIS A 146 14.17 -7.39 3.48
C HIS A 146 13.94 -6.62 4.79
N ASP A 147 14.58 -7.02 5.89
CA ASP A 147 14.42 -6.38 7.20
C ASP A 147 15.00 -4.96 7.20
N ALA A 148 16.13 -4.72 6.53
CA ALA A 148 16.69 -3.39 6.35
C ALA A 148 15.75 -2.46 5.56
N ALA A 149 15.17 -2.94 4.46
CA ALA A 149 14.19 -2.19 3.68
C ALA A 149 12.91 -1.89 4.49
N SER A 150 12.47 -2.84 5.33
CA SER A 150 11.33 -2.64 6.21
C SER A 150 11.61 -1.60 7.29
N GLY A 151 12.79 -1.65 7.92
CA GLY A 151 13.25 -0.68 8.90
C GLY A 151 13.36 0.73 8.33
N LYS A 152 13.86 0.87 7.09
CA LYS A 152 13.89 2.16 6.38
C LYS A 152 12.48 2.76 6.25
N ALA A 153 11.51 2.00 5.77
CA ALA A 153 10.13 2.47 5.59
C ALA A 153 9.47 2.86 6.91
N VAL A 154 9.70 2.10 7.98
CA VAL A 154 9.24 2.44 9.35
C VAL A 154 9.89 3.73 9.84
N GLY A 155 11.20 3.90 9.65
CA GLY A 155 11.92 5.13 9.99
C GLY A 155 11.36 6.36 9.28
N MET A 156 11.06 6.24 7.98
CA MET A 156 10.44 7.32 7.21
C MET A 156 9.05 7.69 7.73
N LEU A 157 8.23 6.69 8.10
CA LEU A 157 6.90 6.94 8.67
C LEU A 157 7.00 7.62 10.03
N LYS A 158 7.91 7.16 10.90
CA LYS A 158 8.13 7.75 12.22
C LYS A 158 8.57 9.22 12.16
N ALA A 159 9.32 9.59 11.13
CA ALA A 159 9.76 10.97 10.93
C ALA A 159 8.60 11.95 10.58
N GLU A 160 7.46 11.41 10.14
CA GLU A 160 6.24 12.18 9.83
C GLU A 160 5.25 12.22 11.02
N LEU A 161 5.54 11.51 12.10
CA LEU A 161 4.64 11.32 13.25
C LEU A 161 5.25 11.89 14.54
N ASP A 162 4.41 12.17 15.51
CA ASP A 162 4.88 12.45 16.86
C ASP A 162 5.35 11.17 17.59
N GLU A 163 5.96 11.33 18.78
CA GLU A 163 6.54 10.22 19.54
C GLU A 163 5.51 9.16 19.95
N ALA A 164 4.30 9.57 20.32
CA ALA A 164 3.23 8.65 20.73
C ALA A 164 2.71 7.85 19.54
N GLU A 165 2.49 8.50 18.40
CA GLU A 165 2.08 7.88 17.15
C GLU A 165 3.17 6.93 16.62
N ALA A 166 4.45 7.32 16.69
CA ALA A 166 5.58 6.49 16.28
C ALA A 166 5.65 5.19 17.08
N THR A 167 5.45 5.26 18.41
CA THR A 167 5.40 4.08 19.29
C THR A 167 4.23 3.16 18.93
N GLN A 168 3.08 3.73 18.63
CA GLN A 168 1.91 2.96 18.17
C GLN A 168 2.18 2.22 16.88
N VAL A 169 2.85 2.85 15.91
CA VAL A 169 3.23 2.21 14.62
C VAL A 169 4.14 1.01 14.86
N GLU A 170 5.15 1.12 15.73
CA GLU A 170 6.04 -0.01 16.05
C GLU A 170 5.25 -1.21 16.58
N ARG A 171 4.33 -0.97 17.51
CA ARG A 171 3.48 -2.01 18.07
C ARG A 171 2.63 -2.68 16.97
N LEU A 172 1.96 -1.90 16.13
CA LEU A 172 1.11 -2.43 15.04
C LEU A 172 1.91 -3.23 14.02
N VAL A 173 3.13 -2.81 13.69
CA VAL A 173 4.02 -3.55 12.78
C VAL A 173 4.42 -4.89 13.38
N ALA A 174 4.77 -4.90 14.67
CA ALA A 174 5.13 -6.14 15.38
C ALA A 174 3.94 -7.11 15.45
N GLU A 175 2.74 -6.64 15.79
CA GLU A 175 1.51 -7.43 15.82
C GLU A 175 1.14 -8.00 14.46
N ALA A 176 1.27 -7.19 13.38
CA ALA A 176 1.00 -7.63 12.03
C ALA A 176 1.97 -8.72 11.57
N ALA A 177 3.26 -8.59 11.90
CA ALA A 177 4.27 -9.60 11.58
C ALA A 177 4.00 -10.92 12.33
N ALA A 178 3.64 -10.87 13.60
CA ALA A 178 3.29 -12.05 14.39
C ALA A 178 2.04 -12.75 13.85
N THR A 179 0.99 -11.99 13.55
CA THR A 179 -0.26 -12.52 12.97
C THR A 179 -0.01 -13.16 11.60
N ALA A 180 0.79 -12.53 10.75
CA ALA A 180 1.15 -13.07 9.44
C ALA A 180 1.94 -14.38 9.55
N ALA A 181 2.87 -14.48 10.50
CA ALA A 181 3.64 -15.70 10.77
C ALA A 181 2.72 -16.86 11.18
N VAL A 182 1.77 -16.63 12.10
CA VAL A 182 0.80 -17.64 12.55
C VAL A 182 -0.12 -18.09 11.40
N ALA A 183 -0.65 -17.14 10.63
CA ALA A 183 -1.52 -17.44 9.50
C ALA A 183 -0.79 -18.25 8.40
N TRP A 184 0.49 -17.96 8.17
CA TRP A 184 1.32 -18.68 7.23
C TRP A 184 1.59 -20.12 7.70
N LEU A 185 1.96 -20.32 8.98
CA LEU A 185 2.16 -21.65 9.57
C LEU A 185 0.92 -22.52 9.44
N ARG A 186 -0.25 -22.03 9.84
CA ARG A 186 -1.54 -22.76 9.70
C ARG A 186 -1.82 -23.17 8.25
N ARG A 187 -1.48 -22.32 7.26
CA ARG A 187 -1.67 -22.65 5.84
C ARG A 187 -0.73 -23.75 5.35
N MET A 188 0.48 -23.79 5.90
CA MET A 188 1.45 -24.85 5.58
C MET A 188 1.06 -26.19 6.20
N GLU A 189 0.57 -26.19 7.43
CA GLU A 189 0.04 -27.39 8.12
C GLU A 189 -1.16 -27.98 7.36
N GLY A 190 -2.14 -27.13 6.96
CA GLY A 190 -3.31 -27.59 6.19
C GLY A 190 -3.00 -28.12 4.78
N LYS A 191 -1.88 -27.73 4.16
CA LYS A 191 -1.44 -28.30 2.88
C LYS A 191 -0.76 -29.67 3.03
N GLY A 192 -0.30 -30.02 4.23
CA GLY A 192 0.26 -31.34 4.53
C GLY A 192 -0.80 -32.44 4.45
N ASP A 193 -2.04 -32.17 4.82
CA ASP A 193 -3.12 -33.14 4.86
C ASP A 193 -3.77 -33.42 3.49
N GLU A 194 -3.75 -32.44 2.56
CA GLU A 194 -4.32 -32.61 1.21
C GLU A 194 -3.41 -33.43 0.25
N ALA A 195 -2.12 -33.56 0.55
CA ALA A 195 -1.17 -34.24 -0.34
C ALA A 195 -1.20 -35.78 -0.24
N VAL A 196 -2.02 -36.37 0.63
CA VAL A 196 -2.02 -37.83 0.92
C VAL A 196 -3.37 -38.49 0.64
N ALA A 197 -4.27 -37.91 -0.11
CA ALA A 197 -5.46 -38.63 -0.58
C ALA A 197 -5.09 -39.52 -1.81
N PRO A 198 -5.04 -40.87 -1.71
CA PRO A 198 -4.83 -41.70 -2.88
C PRO A 198 -6.02 -41.56 -3.82
N ARG A 199 -5.75 -41.20 -5.08
CA ARG A 199 -6.76 -41.33 -6.13
C ARG A 199 -7.06 -42.83 -6.33
N ALA A 200 -8.28 -43.21 -5.98
CA ALA A 200 -8.86 -44.49 -6.37
C ALA A 200 -9.23 -44.49 -7.85
#